data_44984f8a5b6ed1d86b3c9882d123c362
#
_entry.id   44984f8a5b6ed1d86b3c9882d123c362
#
_cell.length_a   1.000
_cell.length_b   1.000
_cell.length_c   1.000
_cell.angle_alpha   90.00
_cell.angle_beta   90.00
_cell.angle_gamma   90.00
#
_symmetry.space_group_name_H-M   'P 1'
#
loop_
_entity.id
_entity.type
_entity.pdbx_description
1 polymer ?
#
loop_
_entity_poly.entity_id
_entity_poly.type
_entity_poly.pdbx_seq_one_letter_code
_entity_poly.pdbx_strand_id
1 'polypeptide(L)'
;MATKDFSKIALGEGKLYKDFGETSAEELGYVRGGEYTSNQTLRHIMVDGKKGHIKGDAVHEEALPQLDFTAVQFDASVLENLFYNISVTDNEDGTATVTFTNANPVDADYHTNIAFVGETKDGSQIVVKLENALGEGSVSFSFEDRSEVEIPCMFTANYETIDATELPVEITMPYEDSVEE
;
A
#
# COMPACT_ATOMS: atom_id res chain seq x y z
N MET A 1 3.34 1.67 34.05
CA MET A 1 4.12 2.67 33.30
C MET A 1 4.82 1.91 32.18
N ALA A 2 4.52 2.16 30.92
CA ALA A 2 5.16 1.42 29.82
C ALA A 2 6.68 1.67 29.87
N THR A 3 7.45 0.60 29.94
CA THR A 3 8.91 0.66 29.93
C THR A 3 9.33 1.05 28.51
N LYS A 4 10.16 2.09 28.40
CA LYS A 4 10.73 2.48 27.09
C LYS A 4 11.71 1.41 26.65
N ASP A 5 11.35 0.63 25.64
CA ASP A 5 12.17 -0.42 25.06
C ASP A 5 12.63 -0.01 23.66
N PHE A 6 13.94 0.22 23.52
CA PHE A 6 14.53 0.59 22.23
C PHE A 6 14.56 -0.55 21.20
N SER A 7 14.36 -1.80 21.63
CA SER A 7 14.31 -2.95 20.73
C SER A 7 13.05 -2.93 19.86
N LYS A 8 11.98 -2.30 20.33
CA LYS A 8 10.68 -2.19 19.65
C LYS A 8 10.59 -1.03 18.66
N ILE A 9 11.68 -0.29 18.44
CA ILE A 9 11.68 0.78 17.44
C ILE A 9 11.68 0.17 16.05
N ALA A 10 10.70 0.55 15.22
CA ALA A 10 10.67 0.21 13.82
C ALA A 10 11.81 0.89 13.06
N LEU A 11 12.53 0.16 12.23
CA LEU A 11 13.71 0.67 11.53
C LEU A 11 13.37 1.47 10.27
N GLY A 12 12.14 1.43 9.78
CA GLY A 12 11.73 2.12 8.56
C GLY A 12 12.33 1.52 7.27
N GLU A 13 13.10 0.46 7.39
CA GLU A 13 13.57 -0.34 6.27
C GLU A 13 12.59 -1.48 6.04
N GLY A 14 12.35 -1.85 4.79
CA GLY A 14 11.43 -2.93 4.48
C GLY A 14 11.42 -3.29 3.01
N LYS A 15 10.63 -4.30 2.69
CA LYS A 15 10.44 -4.84 1.35
C LYS A 15 8.96 -4.79 0.99
N LEU A 16 8.70 -4.63 -0.29
CA LEU A 16 7.37 -4.68 -0.84
C LEU A 16 7.13 -6.05 -1.50
N TYR A 17 6.01 -6.64 -1.19
CA TYR A 17 5.59 -7.92 -1.74
C TYR A 17 4.23 -7.83 -2.40
N LYS A 18 4.08 -8.53 -3.51
CA LYS A 18 2.82 -8.89 -4.13
C LYS A 18 2.39 -10.25 -3.57
N ASP A 19 1.10 -10.42 -3.33
CA ASP A 19 0.48 -11.67 -2.85
C ASP A 19 1.16 -12.25 -1.59
N PHE A 20 1.51 -11.37 -0.65
CA PHE A 20 2.18 -11.75 0.59
C PHE A 20 1.36 -12.76 1.39
N GLY A 21 2.01 -13.84 1.82
CA GLY A 21 1.36 -14.95 2.54
C GLY A 21 0.80 -16.05 1.63
N GLU A 22 0.78 -15.84 0.32
CA GLU A 22 0.34 -16.81 -0.67
C GLU A 22 1.53 -17.59 -1.27
N THR A 23 1.24 -18.68 -1.99
CA THR A 23 2.28 -19.45 -2.71
C THR A 23 2.86 -18.68 -3.90
N SER A 24 2.17 -17.65 -4.36
CA SER A 24 2.54 -16.72 -5.43
C SER A 24 3.29 -15.48 -4.94
N ALA A 25 3.64 -15.42 -3.65
CA ALA A 25 4.30 -14.25 -3.07
C ALA A 25 5.58 -13.89 -3.83
N GLU A 26 5.67 -12.65 -4.29
CA GLU A 26 6.79 -12.12 -5.05
C GLU A 26 7.24 -10.77 -4.49
N GLU A 27 8.57 -10.59 -4.36
CA GLU A 27 9.15 -9.30 -3.96
C GLU A 27 9.12 -8.33 -5.16
N LEU A 28 8.53 -7.15 -4.97
CA LEU A 28 8.38 -6.13 -6.01
C LEU A 28 9.61 -5.23 -6.09
N GLY A 29 10.76 -5.79 -6.43
CA GLY A 29 11.97 -5.03 -6.70
C GLY A 29 12.46 -4.15 -5.55
N TYR A 30 13.40 -3.27 -5.85
CA TYR A 30 13.94 -2.32 -4.86
C TYR A 30 13.04 -1.09 -4.73
N VAL A 31 12.62 -0.81 -3.50
CA VAL A 31 11.78 0.35 -3.17
C VAL A 31 12.47 1.24 -2.15
N ARG A 32 12.11 2.53 -2.16
CA ARG A 32 12.60 3.54 -1.25
C ARG A 32 11.43 4.32 -0.68
N GLY A 33 11.46 4.54 0.63
CA GLY A 33 10.35 5.17 1.35
C GLY A 33 9.09 4.30 1.33
N GLY A 34 8.29 4.38 2.34
CA GLY A 34 6.98 3.75 2.39
C GLY A 34 6.10 4.57 3.31
N GLU A 35 4.96 5.03 2.84
CA GLU A 35 4.00 5.78 3.63
C GLU A 35 2.63 5.12 3.49
N TYR A 36 2.12 4.62 4.61
CA TYR A 36 0.74 4.17 4.69
C TYR A 36 -0.15 5.30 5.17
N THR A 37 -1.22 5.57 4.44
CA THR A 37 -2.26 6.52 4.82
C THR A 37 -3.63 5.85 4.78
N SER A 38 -4.50 6.23 5.71
CA SER A 38 -5.91 5.85 5.69
C SER A 38 -6.74 7.09 5.95
N ASN A 39 -7.13 7.75 4.87
CA ASN A 39 -7.98 8.93 4.95
C ASN A 39 -9.43 8.50 5.20
N GLN A 40 -9.97 8.90 6.36
CA GLN A 40 -11.35 8.62 6.72
C GLN A 40 -12.16 9.92 6.72
N THR A 41 -13.29 9.89 6.03
CA THR A 41 -14.22 11.01 5.98
C THR A 41 -15.44 10.71 6.83
N LEU A 42 -15.71 11.61 7.79
CA LEU A 42 -16.88 11.55 8.65
C LEU A 42 -17.81 12.71 8.32
N ARG A 43 -19.07 12.41 8.07
CA ARG A 43 -20.13 13.41 7.99
C ARG A 43 -20.91 13.48 9.31
N HIS A 44 -21.17 14.69 9.78
CA HIS A 44 -21.98 14.91 10.97
C HIS A 44 -23.42 15.28 10.60
N ILE A 45 -24.38 14.59 11.20
CA ILE A 45 -25.81 14.86 10.99
C ILE A 45 -26.12 16.26 11.55
N MET A 46 -26.63 17.14 10.71
CA MET A 46 -27.07 18.48 11.10
C MET A 46 -28.57 18.50 11.28
N VAL A 47 -29.01 19.01 12.43
CA VAL A 47 -30.42 19.23 12.75
C VAL A 47 -30.64 20.67 13.24
N ASP A 48 -31.83 21.18 13.02
CA ASP A 48 -32.19 22.53 13.46
C ASP A 48 -32.04 22.68 14.98
N GLY A 49 -31.47 23.81 15.41
CA GLY A 49 -31.24 24.10 16.82
C GLY A 49 -29.94 23.49 17.40
N LYS A 50 -29.22 22.68 16.65
CA LYS A 50 -27.92 22.13 17.04
C LYS A 50 -26.85 23.23 17.00
N LYS A 51 -26.12 23.44 18.10
CA LYS A 51 -25.04 24.45 18.20
C LYS A 51 -23.63 23.90 17.97
N GLY A 52 -23.51 22.62 17.65
CA GLY A 52 -22.21 21.93 17.45
C GLY A 52 -22.39 20.43 17.30
N HIS A 53 -21.28 19.70 17.25
CA HIS A 53 -21.31 18.24 17.15
C HIS A 53 -21.81 17.59 18.45
N ILE A 54 -22.60 16.54 18.32
CA ILE A 54 -23.14 15.76 19.43
C ILE A 54 -22.57 14.33 19.32
N LYS A 55 -22.24 13.72 20.45
CA LYS A 55 -21.78 12.34 20.48
C LYS A 55 -22.79 11.41 19.79
N GLY A 56 -22.34 10.66 18.78
CA GLY A 56 -23.17 9.75 18.01
C GLY A 56 -23.82 10.37 16.75
N ASP A 57 -23.49 11.63 16.39
CA ASP A 57 -23.98 12.25 15.17
C ASP A 57 -23.07 12.03 13.94
N ALA A 58 -21.91 11.42 14.13
CA ALA A 58 -20.98 11.12 13.06
C ALA A 58 -21.40 9.87 12.29
N VAL A 59 -21.35 9.98 10.96
CA VAL A 59 -21.57 8.88 10.02
C VAL A 59 -20.31 8.75 9.18
N HIS A 60 -19.77 7.56 9.09
CA HIS A 60 -18.62 7.26 8.23
C HIS A 60 -19.08 7.28 6.77
N GLU A 61 -18.39 8.04 5.92
CA GLU A 61 -18.69 8.15 4.49
C GLU A 61 -17.70 7.42 3.62
N GLU A 62 -16.41 7.54 3.92
CA GLU A 62 -15.35 7.02 3.07
C GLU A 62 -14.11 6.70 3.88
N ALA A 63 -13.41 5.65 3.48
CA ALA A 63 -12.04 5.38 3.88
C ALA A 63 -11.24 4.88 2.68
N LEU A 64 -10.09 5.51 2.45
CA LEU A 64 -9.17 5.18 1.35
C LEU A 64 -7.81 4.80 1.92
N PRO A 65 -7.58 3.50 2.21
CA PRO A 65 -6.26 3.01 2.58
C PRO A 65 -5.34 3.02 1.36
N GLN A 66 -4.17 3.65 1.50
CA GLN A 66 -3.17 3.80 0.45
C GLN A 66 -1.77 3.49 0.97
N LEU A 67 -0.93 2.98 0.09
CA LEU A 67 0.48 2.76 0.32
C LEU A 67 1.28 3.43 -0.79
N ASP A 68 2.01 4.49 -0.43
CA ASP A 68 2.86 5.26 -1.33
C ASP A 68 4.32 4.85 -1.14
N PHE A 69 5.06 4.71 -2.22
CA PHE A 69 6.49 4.43 -2.21
C PHE A 69 7.16 4.86 -3.53
N THR A 70 8.49 4.79 -3.56
CA THR A 70 9.28 5.05 -4.75
C THR A 70 10.00 3.79 -5.16
N ALA A 71 9.72 3.27 -6.36
CA ALA A 71 10.51 2.20 -6.95
C ALA A 71 11.78 2.78 -7.58
N VAL A 72 12.92 2.10 -7.34
CA VAL A 72 14.23 2.48 -7.89
C VAL A 72 14.77 1.44 -8.86
N GLN A 73 14.09 0.32 -9.01
CA GLN A 73 14.39 -0.67 -10.03
C GLN A 73 13.58 -0.37 -11.28
N PHE A 74 14.28 -0.14 -12.38
CA PHE A 74 13.69 0.16 -13.68
C PHE A 74 13.75 -1.08 -14.59
N ASP A 75 12.71 -1.90 -14.49
CA ASP A 75 12.54 -3.14 -15.22
C ASP A 75 11.11 -3.27 -15.75
N ALA A 76 10.92 -3.84 -16.93
CA ALA A 76 9.61 -3.92 -17.56
C ALA A 76 8.62 -4.77 -16.75
N SER A 77 9.07 -5.88 -16.15
CA SER A 77 8.26 -6.74 -15.31
C SER A 77 7.84 -6.06 -14.00
N VAL A 78 8.74 -5.26 -13.42
CA VAL A 78 8.43 -4.45 -12.23
C VAL A 78 7.36 -3.41 -12.58
N LEU A 79 7.49 -2.70 -13.71
CA LEU A 79 6.51 -1.70 -14.14
C LEU A 79 5.12 -2.32 -14.36
N GLU A 80 5.03 -3.51 -14.96
CA GLU A 80 3.77 -4.23 -15.17
C GLU A 80 3.07 -4.57 -13.84
N ASN A 81 3.83 -4.90 -12.82
CA ASN A 81 3.29 -5.17 -11.48
C ASN A 81 2.92 -3.90 -10.68
N LEU A 82 3.49 -2.74 -11.02
CA LEU A 82 3.26 -1.49 -10.30
C LEU A 82 2.06 -0.69 -10.83
N PHE A 83 1.66 -0.87 -12.10
CA PHE A 83 0.65 -0.05 -12.74
C PHE A 83 -0.32 -0.88 -13.57
N TYR A 84 -1.62 -0.74 -13.35
CA TYR A 84 -2.68 -1.48 -14.06
C TYR A 84 -2.78 -1.15 -15.55
N ASN A 85 -2.32 0.03 -15.96
CA ASN A 85 -2.46 0.52 -17.32
C ASN A 85 -1.23 0.27 -18.21
N ILE A 86 -0.38 -0.65 -17.82
CA ILE A 86 0.84 -1.03 -18.54
C ILE A 86 0.68 -2.45 -19.10
N SER A 87 1.18 -2.64 -20.32
CA SER A 87 1.33 -3.94 -20.95
C SER A 87 2.74 -4.09 -21.48
N VAL A 88 3.35 -5.22 -21.18
CA VAL A 88 4.72 -5.55 -21.57
C VAL A 88 4.72 -6.59 -22.68
N THR A 89 5.47 -6.33 -23.75
CA THR A 89 5.69 -7.27 -24.84
C THR A 89 7.17 -7.60 -24.93
N ASP A 90 7.53 -8.87 -24.76
CA ASP A 90 8.89 -9.37 -24.99
C ASP A 90 9.19 -9.40 -26.50
N ASN A 91 10.29 -8.76 -26.90
CA ASN A 91 10.74 -8.69 -28.30
C ASN A 91 11.63 -9.87 -28.72
N GLU A 92 11.89 -10.85 -27.82
CA GLU A 92 12.74 -12.03 -28.05
C GLU A 92 14.22 -11.69 -28.38
N ASP A 93 14.62 -10.44 -28.29
CA ASP A 93 16.00 -9.96 -28.53
C ASP A 93 16.69 -9.46 -27.23
N GLY A 94 16.08 -9.74 -26.08
CA GLY A 94 16.53 -9.29 -24.77
C GLY A 94 16.04 -7.88 -24.42
N THR A 95 15.09 -7.35 -25.20
CA THR A 95 14.39 -6.09 -24.89
C THR A 95 12.91 -6.34 -24.69
N ALA A 96 12.23 -5.44 -24.03
CA ALA A 96 10.78 -5.45 -23.91
C ALA A 96 10.20 -4.08 -24.29
N THR A 97 9.02 -4.10 -24.90
CA THR A 97 8.27 -2.88 -25.21
C THR A 97 7.17 -2.69 -24.18
N VAL A 98 7.18 -1.54 -23.52
CA VAL A 98 6.16 -1.13 -22.55
C VAL A 98 5.17 -0.21 -23.27
N THR A 99 3.89 -0.55 -23.24
CA THR A 99 2.81 0.25 -23.80
C THR A 99 1.82 0.65 -22.74
N PHE A 100 1.25 1.84 -22.89
CA PHE A 100 0.26 2.39 -21.95
C PHE A 100 -1.12 2.35 -22.55
N THR A 101 -2.12 1.94 -21.78
CA THR A 101 -3.51 1.88 -22.17
C THR A 101 -4.36 2.90 -21.40
N ASN A 102 -5.47 3.32 -21.99
CA ASN A 102 -6.51 4.11 -21.33
C ASN A 102 -7.74 3.25 -20.99
N ALA A 103 -7.57 1.93 -20.91
CA ALA A 103 -8.65 1.04 -20.49
C ALA A 103 -8.99 1.25 -19.01
N ASN A 104 -10.24 0.99 -18.66
CA ASN A 104 -10.61 0.90 -17.24
C ASN A 104 -9.98 -0.36 -16.64
N PRO A 105 -9.61 -0.33 -15.35
CA PRO A 105 -9.12 -1.53 -14.67
C PRO A 105 -10.18 -2.63 -14.68
N VAL A 106 -9.74 -3.87 -14.81
CA VAL A 106 -10.55 -5.08 -14.73
C VAL A 106 -10.10 -5.92 -13.54
N ASP A 107 -10.89 -6.94 -13.15
CA ASP A 107 -10.61 -7.76 -11.96
C ASP A 107 -9.18 -8.35 -11.94
N ALA A 108 -8.61 -8.63 -13.11
CA ALA A 108 -7.26 -9.18 -13.23
C ALA A 108 -6.14 -8.17 -12.94
N ASP A 109 -6.45 -6.87 -12.92
CA ASP A 109 -5.49 -5.80 -12.63
C ASP A 109 -5.30 -5.59 -11.12
N TYR A 110 -6.19 -6.17 -10.31
CA TYR A 110 -6.10 -6.10 -8.86
C TYR A 110 -5.21 -7.23 -8.33
N HIS A 111 -4.20 -6.87 -7.57
CA HIS A 111 -3.43 -7.84 -6.81
C HIS A 111 -4.27 -8.36 -5.64
N THR A 112 -4.15 -9.64 -5.29
CA THR A 112 -4.80 -10.21 -4.11
C THR A 112 -4.45 -9.38 -2.87
N ASN A 113 -3.18 -9.07 -2.72
CA ASN A 113 -2.71 -8.09 -1.75
C ASN A 113 -1.35 -7.51 -2.14
N ILE A 114 -1.06 -6.34 -1.59
CA ILE A 114 0.28 -5.73 -1.59
C ILE A 114 0.67 -5.50 -0.14
N ALA A 115 1.85 -5.96 0.25
CA ALA A 115 2.32 -5.85 1.62
C ALA A 115 3.69 -5.18 1.71
N PHE A 116 3.81 -4.19 2.58
CA PHE A 116 5.10 -3.69 3.05
C PHE A 116 5.51 -4.44 4.31
N VAL A 117 6.66 -5.09 4.28
CA VAL A 117 7.22 -5.87 5.37
C VAL A 117 8.47 -5.19 5.88
N GLY A 118 8.37 -4.59 7.06
CA GLY A 118 9.47 -3.96 7.78
C GLY A 118 9.87 -4.76 9.02
N GLU A 119 10.91 -4.31 9.68
CA GLU A 119 11.43 -4.94 10.90
C GLU A 119 11.63 -3.92 12.02
N THR A 120 11.47 -4.38 13.25
CA THR A 120 11.92 -3.66 14.43
C THR A 120 13.40 -3.99 14.72
N LYS A 121 14.01 -3.22 15.60
CA LYS A 121 15.42 -3.43 15.98
C LYS A 121 15.71 -4.82 16.57
N ASP A 122 14.72 -5.50 17.16
CA ASP A 122 14.84 -6.86 17.67
C ASP A 122 14.57 -7.93 16.61
N GLY A 123 14.30 -7.56 15.35
CA GLY A 123 14.02 -8.46 14.23
C GLY A 123 12.58 -8.93 14.17
N SER A 124 11.67 -8.37 14.98
CA SER A 124 10.25 -8.66 14.85
C SER A 124 9.68 -7.98 13.60
N GLN A 125 8.81 -8.66 12.88
CA GLN A 125 8.22 -8.12 11.65
C GLN A 125 7.07 -7.15 11.94
N ILE A 126 6.98 -6.13 11.09
CA ILE A 126 5.82 -5.24 10.95
C ILE A 126 5.34 -5.39 9.52
N VAL A 127 4.08 -5.78 9.36
CA VAL A 127 3.47 -5.96 8.03
C VAL A 127 2.29 -5.00 7.89
N VAL A 128 2.31 -4.23 6.80
CA VAL A 128 1.15 -3.43 6.35
C VAL A 128 0.68 -4.04 5.05
N LYS A 129 -0.48 -4.66 5.05
CA LYS A 129 -1.05 -5.40 3.93
C LYS A 129 -2.32 -4.71 3.44
N LEU A 130 -2.35 -4.35 2.17
CA LEU A 130 -3.53 -3.83 1.47
C LEU A 130 -4.17 -4.97 0.67
N GLU A 131 -5.46 -5.21 0.88
CA GLU A 131 -6.23 -6.21 0.15
C GLU A 131 -6.82 -5.63 -1.13
N ASN A 132 -6.97 -6.48 -2.16
CA ASN A 132 -7.49 -6.10 -3.48
C ASN A 132 -6.82 -4.81 -4.01
N ALA A 133 -5.50 -4.80 -3.96
CA ALA A 133 -4.72 -3.61 -4.21
C ALA A 133 -4.60 -3.31 -5.70
N LEU A 134 -4.93 -2.07 -6.08
CA LEU A 134 -4.76 -1.56 -7.44
C LEU A 134 -3.59 -0.58 -7.48
N GLY A 135 -2.66 -0.80 -8.39
CA GLY A 135 -1.56 0.13 -8.66
C GLY A 135 -2.08 1.36 -9.42
N GLU A 136 -2.40 2.41 -8.68
CA GLU A 136 -2.85 3.68 -9.24
C GLU A 136 -1.71 4.69 -9.20
N GLY A 137 -1.68 5.58 -10.12
CA GLY A 137 -0.69 6.63 -10.11
C GLY A 137 -0.27 7.05 -11.50
N SER A 138 0.41 8.18 -11.56
CA SER A 138 0.97 8.67 -12.80
C SER A 138 2.35 8.07 -13.00
N VAL A 139 2.52 7.34 -14.10
CA VAL A 139 3.86 6.86 -14.47
C VAL A 139 4.72 8.06 -14.84
N SER A 140 5.73 8.32 -14.06
CA SER A 140 6.66 9.44 -14.25
C SER A 140 8.10 8.96 -14.03
N PHE A 141 8.97 9.31 -14.98
CA PHE A 141 10.39 9.01 -14.89
C PHE A 141 11.18 10.32 -14.98
N SER A 142 12.13 10.49 -14.09
CA SER A 142 13.10 11.58 -14.17
C SER A 142 14.48 11.00 -14.44
N PHE A 143 15.13 11.47 -15.50
CA PHE A 143 16.49 11.09 -15.84
C PHE A 143 17.41 12.26 -15.55
N GLU A 144 18.14 12.19 -14.45
CA GLU A 144 19.08 13.23 -14.02
C GLU A 144 20.51 12.67 -14.02
N ASP A 145 21.48 13.54 -14.32
CA ASP A 145 22.89 13.14 -14.29
C ASP A 145 23.32 12.75 -12.87
N ARG A 146 23.87 11.54 -12.71
CA ARG A 146 24.36 10.97 -11.45
C ARG A 146 23.28 10.70 -10.39
N SER A 147 22.05 10.48 -10.82
CA SER A 147 20.92 10.10 -9.96
C SER A 147 20.29 8.81 -10.46
N GLU A 148 19.74 8.00 -9.57
CA GLU A 148 18.93 6.85 -9.92
C GLU A 148 17.59 7.33 -10.49
N VAL A 149 16.99 6.55 -11.40
CA VAL A 149 15.63 6.78 -11.86
C VAL A 149 14.67 6.43 -10.71
N GLU A 150 13.82 7.38 -10.36
CA GLU A 150 12.81 7.22 -9.32
C GLU A 150 11.42 7.16 -9.95
N ILE A 151 10.63 6.17 -9.54
CA ILE A 151 9.28 5.94 -10.02
C ILE A 151 8.33 6.03 -8.83
N PRO A 152 7.59 7.14 -8.67
CA PRO A 152 6.58 7.24 -7.62
C PRO A 152 5.44 6.26 -7.91
N CYS A 153 5.07 5.49 -6.92
CA CYS A 153 4.06 4.44 -7.00
C CYS A 153 3.07 4.60 -5.86
N MET A 154 1.82 4.27 -6.13
CA MET A 154 0.74 4.29 -5.17
C MET A 154 -0.14 3.06 -5.37
N PHE A 155 -0.40 2.33 -4.30
CA PHE A 155 -1.44 1.30 -4.27
C PHE A 155 -2.60 1.75 -3.40
N THR A 156 -3.80 1.54 -3.90
CA THR A 156 -5.04 1.76 -3.17
C THR A 156 -5.71 0.43 -2.88
N ALA A 157 -6.10 0.21 -1.62
CA ALA A 157 -6.85 -0.99 -1.24
C ALA A 157 -8.33 -0.83 -1.60
N ASN A 158 -8.93 -1.89 -2.09
CA ASN A 158 -10.31 -1.86 -2.56
C ASN A 158 -11.17 -2.90 -1.83
N TYR A 159 -12.43 -2.55 -1.59
CA TYR A 159 -13.40 -3.48 -1.02
C TYR A 159 -13.78 -4.55 -2.04
N GLU A 160 -13.86 -5.80 -1.61
CA GLU A 160 -14.30 -6.90 -2.46
C GLU A 160 -15.80 -6.80 -2.79
N THR A 161 -16.59 -6.28 -1.84
CA THR A 161 -18.03 -6.14 -1.99
C THR A 161 -18.54 -4.81 -1.47
N ILE A 162 -19.66 -4.33 -2.00
CA ILE A 162 -20.29 -3.07 -1.60
C ILE A 162 -20.77 -3.09 -0.13
N ASP A 163 -21.03 -4.26 0.44
CA ASP A 163 -21.52 -4.44 1.80
C ASP A 163 -20.40 -4.68 2.82
N ALA A 164 -19.13 -4.61 2.40
CA ALA A 164 -17.98 -4.78 3.29
C ALA A 164 -17.96 -3.68 4.36
N THR A 165 -17.81 -4.07 5.62
CA THR A 165 -17.78 -3.17 6.79
C THR A 165 -16.38 -2.98 7.35
N GLU A 166 -15.47 -3.89 7.05
CA GLU A 166 -14.08 -3.83 7.47
C GLU A 166 -13.23 -3.17 6.37
N LEU A 167 -12.25 -2.37 6.78
CA LEU A 167 -11.31 -1.78 5.83
C LEU A 167 -10.47 -2.88 5.18
N PRO A 168 -10.20 -2.78 3.87
CA PRO A 168 -9.38 -3.77 3.15
C PRO A 168 -7.88 -3.59 3.46
N VAL A 169 -7.53 -3.54 4.73
CA VAL A 169 -6.17 -3.38 5.22
C VAL A 169 -5.95 -4.14 6.51
N GLU A 170 -4.82 -4.81 6.59
CA GLU A 170 -4.36 -5.51 7.80
C GLU A 170 -2.98 -4.97 8.19
N ILE A 171 -2.83 -4.62 9.46
CA ILE A 171 -1.54 -4.21 10.02
C ILE A 171 -1.17 -5.17 11.13
N THR A 172 -0.13 -5.96 10.90
CA THR A 172 0.44 -6.89 11.88
C THR A 172 1.68 -6.27 12.50
N MET A 173 1.73 -6.24 13.82
CA MET A 173 2.88 -5.73 14.56
C MET A 173 3.11 -6.55 15.83
N PRO A 174 4.34 -6.55 16.39
CA PRO A 174 4.63 -7.24 17.63
C PRO A 174 3.75 -6.73 18.78
N TYR A 175 3.14 -7.64 19.52
CA TYR A 175 2.34 -7.35 20.70
C TYR A 175 2.90 -8.12 21.90
N GLU A 176 3.14 -7.44 23.00
CA GLU A 176 3.46 -8.08 24.28
C GLU A 176 2.19 -8.14 25.12
N ASP A 177 1.75 -9.36 25.42
CA ASP A 177 0.77 -9.55 26.48
C ASP A 177 1.38 -9.02 27.80
N SER A 178 0.74 -8.05 28.41
CA SER A 178 1.02 -7.73 29.81
C SER A 178 0.62 -8.95 30.62
N VAL A 179 1.59 -9.77 31.01
CA VAL A 179 1.36 -10.83 31.99
C VAL A 179 0.91 -10.09 33.26
N GLU A 180 -0.38 -10.19 33.58
CA GLU A 180 -0.89 -9.80 34.88
C GLU A 180 -0.22 -10.73 35.92
N GLU A 181 0.66 -10.16 36.74
CA GLU A 181 1.13 -10.78 37.98
C GLU A 181 0.02 -10.73 39.06
#